data_0a901a2453cbf9c128b599cfa0fe42da
#
_entry.id   0a901a2453cbf9c128b599cfa0fe42da
#
_cell.length_a   1.000
_cell.length_b   1.000
_cell.length_c   1.000
_cell.angle_alpha   90.00
_cell.angle_beta   90.00
_cell.angle_gamma   90.00
#
_symmetry.space_group_name_H-M   'P 1'
#
loop_
_entity.id
_entity.type
_entity.pdbx_description
1 polymer ?
#
loop_
_entity_poly.entity_id
_entity_poly.type
_entity_poly.pdbx_seq_one_letter_code
_entity_poly.pdbx_strand_id
1 'polypeptide(L)' 'MTEPRTLLERYNDTQSKILGYLKAGVAKGSKFFKAKYIAKDLGLSSKEVGTNLAILSQICDDLEISRWSYSNSTTWMVTS' A
#
# COMPACT_ATOMS: atom_id res chain seq x y z
N MET A 1 -6.70 27.60 -4.15
CA MET A 1 -6.65 26.90 -4.14
C MET A 1 -6.46 26.02 -4.19
N THR A 2 -6.31 25.70 -4.36
CA THR A 2 -6.12 24.98 -4.46
C THR A 2 -6.38 23.81 -4.40
N GLU A 3 -6.68 23.12 -4.44
CA GLU A 3 -7.07 22.03 -4.33
C GLU A 3 -6.50 20.86 -4.81
N PRO A 4 -5.89 20.63 -5.78
CA PRO A 4 -5.40 19.38 -6.27
C PRO A 4 -4.36 18.75 -5.41
N ARG A 5 -3.74 19.48 -4.61
CA ARG A 5 -2.76 18.95 -3.67
C ARG A 5 -3.39 18.10 -2.57
N THR A 6 -4.71 18.04 -2.52
CA THR A 6 -5.38 17.27 -1.50
C THR A 6 -4.94 15.83 -1.44
N LEU A 7 -4.83 15.17 -2.58
CA LEU A 7 -4.40 13.77 -2.58
C LEU A 7 -2.97 13.61 -2.10
N LEU A 8 -2.09 14.53 -2.49
CA LEU A 8 -0.71 14.47 -2.07
C LEU A 8 -0.56 14.73 -0.58
N GLU A 9 -1.44 15.56 -0.03
CA GLU A 9 -1.38 15.87 1.39
C GLU A 9 -1.94 14.75 2.27
N ARG A 10 -2.79 13.91 1.71
CA ARG A 10 -3.35 12.80 2.46
C ARG A 10 -2.33 11.70 2.70
N TYR A 11 -1.33 11.61 1.86
CA TYR A 11 -0.36 10.53 1.92
C TYR A 11 1.05 11.10 2.02
N ASN A 12 1.87 10.53 2.88
CA ASN A 12 3.28 10.91 2.92
C ASN A 12 4.02 10.20 1.78
N ASP A 13 5.32 10.49 1.65
CA ASP A 13 6.12 9.93 0.56
C ASP A 13 6.13 8.40 0.58
N THR A 14 6.26 7.82 1.76
CA THR A 14 6.28 6.37 1.90
C THR A 14 4.96 5.77 1.46
N GLN A 15 3.85 6.36 1.90
CA GLN A 15 2.52 5.89 1.52
C GLN A 15 2.29 6.03 0.02
N SER A 16 2.73 7.12 -0.56
CA SER A 16 2.59 7.34 -2.00
C SER A 16 3.35 6.29 -2.81
N LYS A 17 4.56 5.95 -2.36
CA LYS A 17 5.35 4.92 -3.02
C LYS A 17 4.65 3.57 -2.94
N ILE A 18 4.12 3.23 -1.78
CA ILE A 18 3.42 1.97 -1.59
C ILE A 18 2.17 1.93 -2.47
N LEU A 19 1.40 3.02 -2.48
CA LEU A 19 0.20 3.07 -3.32
C LEU A 19 0.53 2.89 -4.79
N GLY A 20 1.58 3.54 -5.27
CA GLY A 20 2.00 3.39 -6.66
C GLY A 20 2.36 1.95 -6.98
N TYR A 21 3.06 1.30 -6.07
CA TYR A 21 3.42 -0.11 -6.21
C TYR A 21 2.16 -0.98 -6.30
N LEU A 22 1.21 -0.75 -5.39
CA LEU A 22 -0.02 -1.54 -5.35
C LEU A 22 -0.85 -1.32 -6.61
N LYS A 23 -1.00 -0.07 -7.03
CA LYS A 23 -1.79 0.23 -8.22
C LYS A 23 -1.19 -0.42 -9.46
N ALA A 24 0.13 -0.39 -9.59
CA ALA A 24 0.79 -1.04 -10.72
C ALA A 24 0.57 -2.54 -10.69
N GLY A 25 0.65 -3.15 -9.50
CA GLY A 25 0.42 -4.58 -9.36
C GLY A 25 -1.00 -4.97 -9.68
N VAL A 26 -1.97 -4.21 -9.19
CA VAL A 26 -3.39 -4.47 -9.46
C VAL A 26 -3.68 -4.34 -10.95
N ALA A 27 -3.07 -3.37 -11.61
CA ALA A 27 -3.23 -3.18 -13.06
C ALA A 27 -2.72 -4.38 -13.84
N LYS A 28 -1.74 -5.11 -13.28
CA LYS A 28 -1.22 -6.32 -13.89
C LYS A 28 -2.01 -7.56 -13.50
N GLY A 29 -3.02 -7.42 -12.67
CA GLY A 29 -3.85 -8.53 -12.26
C GLY A 29 -3.48 -9.14 -10.91
N SER A 30 -2.55 -8.54 -10.19
CA SER A 30 -2.16 -9.04 -8.88
C SER A 30 -3.17 -8.62 -7.83
N LYS A 31 -3.44 -9.49 -6.88
CA LYS A 31 -4.34 -9.21 -5.75
C LYS A 31 -3.63 -9.33 -4.41
N PHE A 32 -2.65 -10.20 -4.32
CA PHE A 32 -1.99 -10.50 -3.07
C PHE A 32 -0.58 -9.95 -3.08
N PHE A 33 -0.24 -9.26 -2.01
CA PHE A 33 1.05 -8.59 -1.90
C PHE A 33 1.64 -8.92 -0.53
N LYS A 34 2.90 -9.32 -0.51
CA LYS A 34 3.58 -9.57 0.75
C LYS A 34 4.38 -8.34 1.13
N ALA A 35 4.25 -7.94 2.39
CA ALA A 35 4.95 -6.76 2.87
C ALA A 35 6.45 -6.83 2.63
N LYS A 36 7.04 -8.01 2.80
CA LYS A 36 8.48 -8.15 2.62
C LYS A 36 8.94 -7.88 1.19
N TYR A 37 8.12 -8.21 0.21
CA TYR A 37 8.47 -7.95 -1.19
C TYR A 37 8.30 -6.49 -1.54
N ILE A 38 7.24 -5.86 -1.02
CA ILE A 38 7.07 -4.43 -1.21
C ILE A 38 8.24 -3.69 -0.59
N ALA A 39 8.62 -4.09 0.62
CA ALA A 39 9.73 -3.46 1.31
C ALA A 39 11.03 -3.58 0.51
N LYS A 40 11.30 -4.76 -0.02
CA LYS A 40 12.50 -5.00 -0.79
C LYS A 40 12.53 -4.14 -2.05
N ASP A 41 11.40 -4.09 -2.76
CA ASP A 41 11.34 -3.36 -4.03
C ASP A 41 11.42 -1.86 -3.83
N LEU A 42 10.91 -1.35 -2.72
CA LEU A 42 10.90 0.08 -2.45
C LEU A 42 12.02 0.56 -1.55
N GLY A 43 12.85 -0.36 -1.06
CA GLY A 43 13.93 0.01 -0.16
C GLY A 43 13.45 0.41 1.23
N LEU A 44 12.38 -0.22 1.70
CA LEU A 44 11.79 0.07 3.00
C LEU A 44 11.92 -1.15 3.90
N SER A 45 11.62 -0.97 5.18
CA SER A 45 11.56 -2.11 6.09
C SER A 45 10.17 -2.74 6.02
N SER A 46 10.09 -4.04 6.33
CA SER A 46 8.81 -4.73 6.38
C SER A 46 7.87 -4.08 7.40
N LYS A 47 8.43 -3.60 8.50
CA LYS A 47 7.64 -2.95 9.53
C LYS A 47 7.02 -1.65 9.01
N GLU A 48 7.81 -0.85 8.29
CA GLU A 48 7.30 0.38 7.68
C GLU A 48 6.17 0.08 6.71
N VAL A 49 6.37 -0.92 5.86
CA VAL A 49 5.35 -1.29 4.88
C VAL A 49 4.09 -1.75 5.58
N GLY A 50 4.22 -2.63 6.58
CA GLY A 50 3.07 -3.14 7.30
C GLY A 50 2.29 -2.04 8.00
N THR A 51 2.99 -1.13 8.68
CA THR A 51 2.36 -0.03 9.38
C THR A 51 1.61 0.86 8.40
N ASN A 52 2.24 1.20 7.28
CA ASN A 52 1.62 2.09 6.31
C ASN A 52 0.48 1.42 5.56
N LEU A 53 0.57 0.11 5.31
CA LEU A 53 -0.54 -0.60 4.70
C LEU A 53 -1.76 -0.62 5.61
N ALA A 54 -1.54 -0.76 6.92
CA ALA A 54 -2.64 -0.71 7.88
C ALA A 54 -3.32 0.66 7.85
N ILE A 55 -2.53 1.73 7.79
CA ILE A 55 -3.07 3.07 7.70
C ILE A 55 -3.82 3.25 6.37
N LEU A 56 -3.21 2.83 5.27
CA LEU A 56 -3.84 2.98 3.96
C LEU A 56 -5.13 2.18 3.85
N SER A 57 -5.23 1.06 4.54
CA SER A 57 -6.46 0.27 4.53
C SER A 57 -7.64 1.05 5.09
N GLN A 58 -7.36 2.06 5.91
CA GLN A 58 -8.41 2.87 6.52
C GLN A 58 -8.70 4.16 5.76
N ILE A 59 -7.71 4.72 5.08
CA ILE A 59 -7.87 6.04 4.48
C ILE A 59 -7.88 6.04 2.95
N CYS A 60 -7.47 4.96 2.31
CA CYS A 60 -7.40 4.91 0.86
C CYS A 60 -8.76 4.59 0.27
N ASP A 61 -9.24 5.45 -0.61
CA ASP A 61 -10.53 5.25 -1.28
C ASP A 61 -10.38 4.57 -2.63
N ASP A 62 -9.21 4.65 -3.22
CA ASP A 62 -8.98 4.11 -4.57
C ASP A 62 -8.81 2.60 -4.58
N LEU A 63 -8.29 2.06 -3.50
CA LEU A 63 -8.01 0.64 -3.39
C LEU A 63 -8.58 0.11 -2.09
N GLU A 64 -9.06 -1.12 -2.15
CA GLU A 64 -9.50 -1.81 -0.95
C GLU A 64 -8.36 -2.69 -0.49
N ILE A 65 -7.80 -2.39 0.68
CA ILE A 65 -6.63 -3.03 1.23
C ILE A 65 -7.02 -3.74 2.51
N SER A 66 -6.79 -5.04 2.57
CA SER A 66 -7.10 -5.80 3.79
C SER A 66 -6.01 -6.83 4.05
N ARG A 67 -5.82 -7.12 5.33
CA ARG A 67 -4.83 -8.12 5.72
C ARG A 67 -5.40 -9.50 5.47
N TRP A 68 -4.69 -10.28 4.68
CA TRP A 68 -5.16 -11.60 4.28
C TRP A 68 -4.65 -12.69 5.22
N SER A 69 -3.39 -12.62 5.62
CA SER A 69 -2.75 -13.67 6.41
C SER A 69 -1.86 -13.06 7.47
N TYR A 70 -1.81 -13.71 8.63
CA TYR A 70 -1.00 -13.25 9.76
C TYR A 70 0.16 -14.18 10.06
N SER A 71 0.43 -15.15 9.20
CA SER A 71 1.53 -16.08 9.45
C SER A 71 2.88 -15.40 9.19
N ASN A 72 3.94 -16.18 9.06
CA ASN A 72 5.32 -15.69 9.03
C ASN A 72 5.55 -14.46 8.16
N SER A 73 4.86 -14.33 7.07
CA SER A 73 4.92 -13.10 6.30
C SER A 73 3.50 -12.63 6.08
N THR A 74 3.24 -11.39 6.49
CA THR A 74 1.92 -10.80 6.32
C THR A 74 1.63 -10.63 4.84
N THR A 75 0.50 -11.16 4.41
CA THR A 75 0.02 -11.00 3.04
C THR A 75 -1.17 -10.06 3.07
N TRP A 76 -1.18 -9.14 2.14
CA TRP A 76 -2.26 -8.15 2.02
C TRP A 76 -3.00 -8.38 0.73
N MET A 77 -4.32 -8.31 0.78
CA MET A 77 -5.16 -8.41 -0.40
C MET A 77 -5.57 -7.01 -0.82
N VAL A 78 -5.37 -6.70 -2.09
CA VAL A 78 -5.64 -5.37 -2.64
C VAL A 78 -6.51 -5.51 -3.87
N THR A 79 -7.64 -4.81 -3.87
CA THR A 79 -8.55 -4.77 -5.02
C THR A 79 -8.92 -3.33 -5.30
N SER A 80 -9.31 -3.07 -6.52
CA SER A 80 -9.73 -1.72 -6.90
C SER A 80 -11.25 -1.61 -6.99
#